data_d6456a94df0ed7f63f16538d8e3644aa
#
_entry.id   d6456a94df0ed7f63f16538d8e3644aa
#
_cell.length_a   1.000
_cell.length_b   1.000
_cell.length_c   1.000
_cell.angle_alpha   90.00
_cell.angle_beta   90.00
_cell.angle_gamma   90.00
#
_symmetry.space_group_name_H-M   'P 1'
#
loop_
_entity.id
_entity.type
_entity.pdbx_description
1 polymer ?
#
loop_
_entity_poly.entity_id
_entity_poly.type
_entity_poly.pdbx_seq_one_letter_code
_entity_poly.pdbx_strand_id
1 'polypeptide(L)'
;MSFSFRHTNLNVRDLDRSLEFYEKALGLKAVRFHETPSFRLAFLSDGKTGYELELTWLRDHADRPYELGENETHICFAADDYEAAHALHEKMGCICFENTQMGLYFIEDPDGYWFEIVRGQ
;
A
#
# COMPACT_ATOMS: atom_id res chain seq x y z
N MET A 1 -16.61 -26.55 -2.68
CA MET A 1 -16.53 -25.11 -2.37
C MET A 1 -15.25 -24.54 -2.93
N SER A 2 -15.20 -23.24 -3.15
CA SER A 2 -14.02 -22.57 -3.68
C SER A 2 -13.76 -21.25 -2.93
N PHE A 3 -12.53 -20.78 -3.01
CA PHE A 3 -12.13 -19.52 -2.38
C PHE A 3 -11.47 -18.61 -3.41
N SER A 4 -11.62 -17.32 -3.24
CA SER A 4 -10.97 -16.33 -4.09
C SER A 4 -10.37 -15.23 -3.21
N PHE A 5 -9.29 -14.62 -3.70
CA PHE A 5 -8.69 -13.48 -2.99
C PHE A 5 -9.67 -12.30 -2.97
N ARG A 6 -9.79 -11.63 -1.83
CA ARG A 6 -10.65 -10.47 -1.68
C ARG A 6 -9.85 -9.23 -1.36
N HIS A 7 -9.13 -9.23 -0.25
CA HIS A 7 -8.37 -8.06 0.15
C HIS A 7 -7.22 -8.44 1.09
N THR A 8 -6.30 -7.49 1.24
CA THR A 8 -5.29 -7.49 2.30
C THR A 8 -5.56 -6.27 3.16
N ASN A 9 -5.50 -6.42 4.48
CA ASN A 9 -5.67 -5.30 5.41
C ASN A 9 -4.33 -4.82 5.93
N LEU A 10 -4.19 -3.49 6.01
CA LEU A 10 -3.09 -2.83 6.71
C LEU A 10 -3.69 -1.87 7.72
N ASN A 11 -3.21 -1.93 8.97
CA ASN A 11 -3.59 -0.95 9.97
C ASN A 11 -2.71 0.29 9.81
N VAL A 12 -3.32 1.47 9.81
CA VAL A 12 -2.63 2.74 9.58
C VAL A 12 -2.92 3.73 10.71
N ARG A 13 -1.94 4.58 11.02
CA ARG A 13 -2.09 5.56 12.10
C ARG A 13 -2.84 6.81 11.69
N ASP A 14 -2.77 7.17 10.42
CA ASP A 14 -3.38 8.39 9.87
C ASP A 14 -3.98 8.02 8.53
N LEU A 15 -5.29 7.81 8.50
CA LEU A 15 -5.97 7.33 7.31
C LEU A 15 -5.84 8.31 6.14
N ASP A 16 -6.01 9.61 6.39
CA ASP A 16 -5.97 10.60 5.32
C ASP A 16 -4.58 10.67 4.68
N ARG A 17 -3.53 10.60 5.49
CA ARG A 17 -2.15 10.56 5.00
C ARG A 17 -1.90 9.32 4.15
N SER A 18 -2.39 8.17 4.60
CA SER A 18 -2.23 6.91 3.86
C SER A 18 -3.01 6.93 2.55
N LEU A 19 -4.24 7.45 2.55
CA LEU A 19 -5.02 7.57 1.33
C LEU A 19 -4.31 8.43 0.28
N GLU A 20 -3.72 9.54 0.70
CA GLU A 20 -2.95 10.40 -0.20
C GLU A 20 -1.73 9.67 -0.77
N PHE A 21 -1.01 8.96 0.09
CA PHE A 21 0.17 8.20 -0.34
C PHE A 21 -0.19 7.16 -1.40
N TYR A 22 -1.20 6.33 -1.14
CA TYR A 22 -1.57 5.25 -2.06
C TYR A 22 -2.11 5.77 -3.38
N GLU A 23 -2.79 6.90 -3.39
CA GLU A 23 -3.22 7.50 -4.64
C GLU A 23 -2.03 8.02 -5.44
N LYS A 24 -1.11 8.74 -4.81
CA LYS A 24 0.08 9.28 -5.48
C LYS A 24 1.06 8.21 -5.92
N ALA A 25 1.38 7.27 -5.04
CA ALA A 25 2.42 6.28 -5.30
C ALA A 25 1.97 5.15 -6.21
N LEU A 26 0.72 4.71 -6.08
CA LEU A 26 0.25 3.49 -6.73
C LEU A 26 -1.05 3.67 -7.51
N GLY A 27 -1.62 4.87 -7.52
CA GLY A 27 -2.87 5.13 -8.23
C GLY A 27 -4.08 4.42 -7.64
N LEU A 28 -4.00 4.00 -6.39
CA LEU A 28 -5.10 3.32 -5.71
C LEU A 28 -6.10 4.33 -5.18
N LYS A 29 -7.39 4.10 -5.45
CA LYS A 29 -8.45 5.02 -5.04
C LYS A 29 -9.44 4.31 -4.13
N ALA A 30 -9.89 5.01 -3.09
CA ALA A 30 -10.88 4.48 -2.19
C ALA A 30 -12.23 4.36 -2.91
N VAL A 31 -12.84 3.17 -2.82
CA VAL A 31 -14.13 2.88 -3.45
C VAL A 31 -15.24 2.69 -2.41
N ARG A 32 -14.89 2.42 -1.17
CA ARG A 32 -15.83 2.26 -0.07
C ARG A 32 -15.21 2.71 1.23
N PHE A 33 -16.05 3.22 2.12
CA PHE A 33 -15.66 3.58 3.48
C PHE A 33 -16.68 2.99 4.47
N HIS A 34 -16.20 2.71 5.67
CA HIS A 34 -17.06 2.36 6.79
C HIS A 34 -16.50 3.02 8.04
N GLU A 35 -17.31 3.79 8.75
CA GLU A 35 -16.85 4.55 9.90
C GLU A 35 -17.72 4.36 11.11
N THR A 36 -17.07 4.28 12.28
CA THR A 36 -17.70 4.34 13.60
C THR A 36 -16.86 5.30 14.44
N PRO A 37 -17.32 5.67 15.65
CA PRO A 37 -16.50 6.52 16.52
C PRO A 37 -15.15 5.88 16.90
N SER A 38 -15.01 4.57 16.83
CA SER A 38 -13.81 3.86 17.27
C SER A 38 -12.89 3.41 16.13
N PHE A 39 -13.39 3.32 14.89
CA PHE A 39 -12.56 2.90 13.77
C PHE A 39 -13.07 3.46 12.45
N ARG A 40 -12.18 3.49 11.45
CA ARG A 40 -12.48 3.87 10.08
C ARG A 40 -11.85 2.84 9.14
N LEU A 41 -12.63 2.38 8.16
CA LEU A 41 -12.14 1.48 7.12
C LEU A 41 -12.21 2.18 5.77
N ALA A 42 -11.20 1.96 4.93
CA ALA A 42 -11.20 2.39 3.54
C ALA A 42 -10.77 1.22 2.68
N PHE A 43 -11.47 0.99 1.58
CA PHE A 43 -11.14 -0.07 0.63
C PHE A 43 -10.64 0.59 -0.65
N LEU A 44 -9.39 0.29 -1.02
CA LEU A 44 -8.73 0.90 -2.18
C LEU A 44 -8.69 -0.10 -3.33
N SER A 45 -8.95 0.40 -4.54
CA SER A 45 -8.97 -0.40 -5.76
C SER A 45 -7.94 0.10 -6.76
N ASP A 46 -7.35 -0.82 -7.54
CA ASP A 46 -6.49 -0.47 -8.68
C ASP A 46 -7.29 -0.20 -9.96
N GLY A 47 -8.61 -0.43 -9.93
CA GLY A 47 -9.47 -0.25 -11.10
C GLY A 47 -9.31 -1.32 -12.16
N LYS A 48 -8.54 -2.37 -11.91
CA LYS A 48 -8.22 -3.41 -12.91
C LYS A 48 -8.57 -4.81 -12.40
N THR A 49 -8.14 -5.14 -11.18
CA THR A 49 -8.43 -6.43 -10.58
C THR A 49 -9.55 -6.30 -9.57
N GLY A 50 -10.08 -7.39 -9.09
CA GLY A 50 -11.07 -7.38 -8.00
C GLY A 50 -10.43 -7.35 -6.62
N TYR A 51 -9.10 -7.39 -6.55
CA TYR A 51 -8.40 -7.38 -5.28
C TYR A 51 -8.37 -5.97 -4.69
N GLU A 52 -8.55 -5.88 -3.37
CA GLU A 52 -8.61 -4.57 -2.70
C GLU A 52 -7.59 -4.50 -1.57
N LEU A 53 -7.10 -3.30 -1.33
CA LEU A 53 -6.30 -3.00 -0.15
C LEU A 53 -7.22 -2.33 0.86
N GLU A 54 -7.44 -3.01 2.01
CA GLU A 54 -8.22 -2.44 3.10
C GLU A 54 -7.30 -1.72 4.07
N LEU A 55 -7.62 -0.47 4.38
CA LEU A 55 -6.90 0.30 5.40
C LEU A 55 -7.80 0.42 6.62
N THR A 56 -7.27 0.09 7.79
CA THR A 56 -7.99 0.19 9.05
C THR A 56 -7.32 1.22 9.95
N TRP A 57 -8.08 2.23 10.35
CA TRP A 57 -7.65 3.20 11.35
C TRP A 57 -8.39 2.90 12.65
N LEU A 58 -7.64 2.77 13.76
CA LEU A 58 -8.19 2.53 15.08
C LEU A 58 -7.90 3.73 15.97
N ARG A 59 -8.95 4.35 16.52
CA ARG A 59 -8.79 5.53 17.38
C ARG A 59 -7.81 5.26 18.51
N ASP A 60 -7.91 4.10 19.13
CA ASP A 60 -7.11 3.78 20.32
C ASP A 60 -5.68 3.38 20.00
N HIS A 61 -5.30 3.36 18.72
CA HIS A 61 -3.93 3.07 18.30
C HIS A 61 -3.30 4.19 17.46
N ALA A 62 -3.97 5.34 17.34
CA ALA A 62 -3.50 6.42 16.46
C ALA A 62 -2.25 7.13 17.01
N ASP A 63 -1.91 6.95 18.27
CA ASP A 63 -0.84 7.65 18.96
C ASP A 63 0.51 6.93 18.93
N ARG A 64 0.60 5.74 18.32
CA ARG A 64 1.86 4.98 18.30
C ARG A 64 2.00 4.16 17.03
N PRO A 65 3.24 3.87 16.58
CA PRO A 65 3.46 3.06 15.40
C PRO A 65 3.02 1.61 15.61
N TYR A 66 2.70 0.95 14.50
CA TYR A 66 2.51 -0.50 14.50
C TYR A 66 3.87 -1.18 14.42
N GLU A 67 3.99 -2.33 15.06
CA GLU A 67 5.22 -3.12 15.02
C GLU A 67 5.18 -4.04 13.80
N LEU A 68 6.03 -3.76 12.83
CA LEU A 68 6.04 -4.47 11.55
C LEU A 68 7.11 -5.56 11.46
N GLY A 69 7.86 -5.75 12.55
CA GLY A 69 8.92 -6.75 12.58
C GLY A 69 9.97 -6.47 11.51
N GLU A 70 10.31 -7.49 10.75
CA GLU A 70 11.33 -7.39 9.71
C GLU A 70 10.73 -7.08 8.33
N ASN A 71 9.45 -6.78 8.25
CA ASN A 71 8.73 -6.56 6.98
C ASN A 71 8.86 -7.74 6.01
N GLU A 72 8.84 -8.95 6.54
CA GLU A 72 8.96 -10.15 5.70
C GLU A 72 7.72 -10.41 4.87
N THR A 73 6.57 -9.86 5.26
CA THR A 73 5.35 -9.91 4.46
C THR A 73 5.21 -8.62 3.68
N HIS A 74 5.02 -8.72 2.37
CA HIS A 74 4.84 -7.52 1.54
C HIS A 74 3.88 -7.82 0.38
N ILE A 75 3.39 -6.75 -0.23
CA ILE A 75 2.53 -6.81 -1.41
C ILE A 75 3.34 -6.34 -2.59
N CYS A 76 3.17 -7.02 -3.74
CA CYS A 76 3.89 -6.69 -4.97
C CYS A 76 2.94 -6.06 -5.98
N PHE A 77 3.38 -4.99 -6.63
CA PHE A 77 2.66 -4.36 -7.74
C PHE A 77 3.51 -4.43 -9.00
N ALA A 78 2.86 -4.74 -10.12
CA ALA A 78 3.50 -4.70 -11.43
C ALA A 78 3.22 -3.35 -12.08
N ALA A 79 4.27 -2.66 -12.48
CA ALA A 79 4.16 -1.35 -13.16
C ALA A 79 4.24 -1.56 -14.66
N ASP A 80 3.29 -1.00 -15.40
CA ASP A 80 3.33 -1.05 -16.87
C ASP A 80 4.46 -0.19 -17.44
N ASP A 81 4.83 0.88 -16.74
CA ASP A 81 5.98 1.71 -17.09
C ASP A 81 6.90 1.78 -15.86
N TYR A 82 7.78 0.80 -15.79
CA TYR A 82 8.68 0.63 -14.65
C TYR A 82 9.60 1.85 -14.43
N GLU A 83 10.16 2.38 -15.50
CA GLU A 83 11.07 3.52 -15.40
C GLU A 83 10.36 4.77 -14.90
N ALA A 84 9.14 5.01 -15.37
CA ALA A 84 8.32 6.14 -14.89
C ALA A 84 7.92 5.94 -13.42
N ALA A 85 7.58 4.71 -13.03
CA ALA A 85 7.24 4.39 -11.65
C ALA A 85 8.44 4.64 -10.74
N HIS A 86 9.63 4.20 -11.14
CA HIS A 86 10.85 4.41 -10.36
C HIS A 86 11.14 5.90 -10.19
N ALA A 87 11.02 6.68 -11.27
CA ALA A 87 11.25 8.12 -11.20
C ALA A 87 10.28 8.83 -10.27
N LEU A 88 9.01 8.42 -10.30
CA LEU A 88 7.99 8.95 -9.39
C LEU A 88 8.33 8.64 -7.93
N HIS A 89 8.64 7.38 -7.64
CA HIS A 89 8.92 6.95 -6.27
C HIS A 89 10.21 7.55 -5.73
N GLU A 90 11.21 7.75 -6.60
CA GLU A 90 12.44 8.44 -6.22
C GLU A 90 12.14 9.90 -5.86
N LYS A 91 11.34 10.57 -6.67
CA LYS A 91 10.94 11.97 -6.41
C LYS A 91 10.13 12.08 -5.11
N MET A 92 9.29 11.09 -4.81
CA MET A 92 8.53 11.06 -3.57
C MET A 92 9.41 10.73 -2.36
N GLY A 93 10.62 10.20 -2.58
CA GLY A 93 11.53 9.82 -1.50
C GLY A 93 11.08 8.58 -0.75
N CYS A 94 10.30 7.70 -1.37
CA CYS A 94 9.75 6.53 -0.68
C CYS A 94 10.41 5.21 -1.03
N ILE A 95 11.45 5.20 -1.88
CA ILE A 95 12.19 3.97 -2.19
C ILE A 95 13.03 3.60 -0.98
N CYS A 96 12.88 2.36 -0.49
CA CYS A 96 13.59 1.90 0.69
C CYS A 96 14.58 0.77 0.41
N PHE A 97 14.48 0.11 -0.74
CA PHE A 97 15.41 -0.94 -1.13
C PHE A 97 15.37 -1.15 -2.64
N GLU A 98 16.53 -1.42 -3.24
CA GLU A 98 16.61 -1.70 -4.67
C GLU A 98 17.42 -2.96 -4.91
N ASN A 99 16.92 -3.79 -5.85
CA ASN A 99 17.66 -4.96 -6.34
C ASN A 99 17.75 -4.83 -7.86
N THR A 100 18.81 -4.16 -8.32
CA THR A 100 18.99 -3.87 -9.75
C THR A 100 19.21 -5.13 -10.57
N GLN A 101 19.81 -6.16 -9.99
CA GLN A 101 20.05 -7.43 -10.70
C GLN A 101 18.75 -8.14 -11.04
N MET A 102 17.77 -8.12 -10.12
CA MET A 102 16.46 -8.73 -10.35
C MET A 102 15.49 -7.77 -11.05
N GLY A 103 15.83 -6.49 -11.18
CA GLY A 103 14.97 -5.51 -11.80
C GLY A 103 13.74 -5.18 -10.97
N LEU A 104 13.92 -5.04 -9.66
CA LEU A 104 12.83 -4.70 -8.75
C LEU A 104 13.31 -3.71 -7.69
N TYR A 105 12.36 -3.06 -7.04
CA TYR A 105 12.66 -2.22 -5.89
C TYR A 105 11.46 -2.22 -4.95
N PHE A 106 11.68 -1.72 -3.74
CA PHE A 106 10.64 -1.60 -2.72
C PHE A 106 10.41 -0.16 -2.35
N ILE A 107 9.15 0.19 -2.13
CA ILE A 107 8.76 1.47 -1.56
C ILE A 107 8.19 1.24 -0.17
N GLU A 108 8.23 2.29 0.65
CA GLU A 108 7.76 2.27 2.02
C GLU A 108 6.63 3.27 2.17
N ASP A 109 5.51 2.83 2.76
CA ASP A 109 4.37 3.72 3.00
C ASP A 109 4.58 4.55 4.28
N PRO A 110 3.66 5.48 4.64
CA PRO A 110 3.84 6.31 5.84
C PRO A 110 3.94 5.54 7.16
N ASP A 111 3.47 4.31 7.22
CA ASP A 111 3.54 3.48 8.42
C ASP A 111 4.71 2.50 8.41
N GLY A 112 5.49 2.46 7.32
CA GLY A 112 6.65 1.59 7.20
C GLY A 112 6.38 0.27 6.49
N TYR A 113 5.18 0.05 5.95
CA TYR A 113 4.89 -1.15 5.17
C TYR A 113 5.63 -1.11 3.83
N TRP A 114 6.20 -2.25 3.45
CA TRP A 114 6.97 -2.36 2.21
C TRP A 114 6.12 -2.92 1.08
N PHE A 115 6.31 -2.33 -0.10
CA PHE A 115 5.66 -2.76 -1.34
C PHE A 115 6.72 -2.97 -2.40
N GLU A 116 6.67 -4.14 -3.03
CA GLU A 116 7.60 -4.48 -4.10
C GLU A 116 7.05 -3.97 -5.43
N ILE A 117 7.91 -3.39 -6.25
CA ILE A 117 7.55 -2.93 -7.59
C ILE A 117 8.34 -3.73 -8.61
N VAL A 118 7.63 -4.37 -9.53
CA VAL A 118 8.23 -5.18 -10.59
C VAL A 118 7.73 -4.69 -11.95
N ARG A 119 8.40 -5.11 -13.01
CA ARG A 119 7.96 -4.79 -14.36
C ARG A 119 6.69 -5.54 -14.70
N GLY A 120 5.75 -4.85 -15.33
CA GLY A 120 4.57 -5.46 -15.90
C GLY A 120 4.95 -6.27 -17.16
N GLN A 121 4.07 -7.17 -17.53
CA GLN A 121 4.26 -7.97 -18.73
C GLN A 121 3.48 -7.42 -19.91
#